data_d607cb04c87d700a4aed86a505c40f09
#
_entry.id   d607cb04c87d700a4aed86a505c40f09
#
_cell.length_a   1.000
_cell.length_b   1.000
_cell.length_c   1.000
_cell.angle_alpha   90.00
_cell.angle_beta   90.00
_cell.angle_gamma   90.00
#
_symmetry.space_group_name_H-M   'P 1'
#
loop_
_entity.id
_entity.type
_entity.pdbx_description
1 polymer ?
#
loop_
_entity_poly.entity_id
_entity_poly.type
_entity_poly.pdbx_seq_one_letter_code
_entity_poly.pdbx_strand_id
1 'polypeptide(L)'
;MAAQRFRQPRVAEIVASKLRDDILSGRLKEGDVLPSQESLFVEFGVSPPALREAIHILETDGLISVRRGNVGGAVVHRPTAERTAHMISMVLQARAATPVDVSEALMHLEPICAGMCAARDDRMTEVVPYLQNEIDIQTEQFDDVSRYVPNARRFHETMVSRCGNEPMILLIGSLELIWSAHESSVWNDDGQPVPMVDNTRRAALRDHQRLLDAIAEGNAARAVRLAHDHLAVARRKTLAIGVDQTIEAKLVSDLGPRLGPRSRYNGRPHRKGAGA
;
A
#
# COMPACT_ATOMS: atom_id res chain seq x y z
N MET A 1 -43.74 -13.09 13.33
CA MET A 1 -42.85 -12.06 12.79
C MET A 1 -42.08 -11.43 13.95
N ALA A 2 -40.79 -11.70 14.09
CA ALA A 2 -39.93 -11.11 15.12
C ALA A 2 -39.64 -9.66 14.73
N ALA A 3 -39.99 -8.72 15.62
CA ALA A 3 -39.70 -7.30 15.42
C ALA A 3 -38.18 -7.09 15.36
N GLN A 4 -37.66 -6.63 14.24
CA GLN A 4 -36.28 -6.24 14.06
C GLN A 4 -36.04 -4.98 14.90
N ARG A 5 -35.48 -5.14 16.10
CA ARG A 5 -35.10 -4.01 16.96
C ARG A 5 -33.90 -3.33 16.32
N PHE A 6 -34.13 -2.22 15.64
CA PHE A 6 -33.05 -1.31 15.23
C PHE A 6 -32.38 -0.77 16.50
N ARG A 7 -31.14 -1.14 16.72
CA ARG A 7 -30.35 -0.62 17.83
C ARG A 7 -30.02 0.83 17.50
N GLN A 8 -30.55 1.79 18.23
CA GLN A 8 -30.12 3.18 18.12
C GLN A 8 -28.61 3.25 18.40
N PRO A 9 -27.80 3.96 17.56
CA PRO A 9 -26.39 4.11 17.82
C PRO A 9 -26.18 4.73 19.20
N ARG A 10 -25.22 4.19 19.94
CA ARG A 10 -24.85 4.76 21.23
C ARG A 10 -24.22 6.13 21.03
N VAL A 11 -24.38 7.04 22.01
CA VAL A 11 -23.77 8.38 21.94
C VAL A 11 -22.28 8.32 21.63
N ALA A 12 -21.55 7.35 22.19
CA ALA A 12 -20.14 7.11 21.89
C ALA A 12 -19.86 6.81 20.40
N GLU A 13 -20.72 6.00 19.76
CA GLU A 13 -20.62 5.66 18.34
C GLU A 13 -20.83 6.89 17.44
N ILE A 14 -21.73 7.79 17.83
CA ILE A 14 -22.00 9.06 17.12
C ILE A 14 -20.78 9.98 17.20
N VAL A 15 -20.21 10.16 18.39
CA VAL A 15 -18.99 10.96 18.59
C VAL A 15 -17.81 10.38 17.82
N ALA A 16 -17.59 9.06 17.92
CA ALA A 16 -16.54 8.38 17.18
C ALA A 16 -16.72 8.55 15.66
N SER A 17 -17.95 8.43 15.14
CA SER A 17 -18.24 8.65 13.72
C SER A 17 -17.88 10.08 13.28
N LYS A 18 -18.25 11.09 14.08
CA LYS A 18 -17.94 12.48 13.76
C LYS A 18 -16.44 12.75 13.72
N LEU A 19 -15.69 12.29 14.71
CA LEU A 19 -14.23 12.43 14.74
C LEU A 19 -13.56 11.63 13.60
N ARG A 20 -14.08 10.43 13.27
CA ARG A 20 -13.63 9.63 12.13
C ARG A 20 -13.79 10.41 10.82
N ASP A 21 -14.95 11.04 10.61
CA ASP A 21 -15.20 11.86 9.41
C ASP A 21 -14.25 13.06 9.35
N ASP A 22 -13.89 13.66 10.48
CA ASP A 22 -12.93 14.75 10.55
C ASP A 22 -11.51 14.29 10.19
N ILE A 23 -11.11 13.10 10.63
CA ILE A 23 -9.82 12.48 10.28
C ILE A 23 -9.80 12.09 8.79
N LEU A 24 -10.82 11.39 8.31
CA LEU A 24 -10.86 10.91 6.93
C LEU A 24 -10.99 12.04 5.90
N SER A 25 -11.70 13.12 6.24
CA SER A 25 -11.80 14.31 5.38
C SER A 25 -10.55 15.20 5.42
N GLY A 26 -9.61 14.94 6.35
CA GLY A 26 -8.40 15.73 6.52
C GLY A 26 -8.59 17.03 7.30
N ARG A 27 -9.72 17.26 7.94
CA ARG A 27 -9.89 18.33 8.93
C ARG A 27 -8.97 18.15 10.13
N LEU A 28 -8.83 16.91 10.60
CA LEU A 28 -7.79 16.47 11.50
C LEU A 28 -6.70 15.75 10.67
N LYS A 29 -5.47 16.21 10.77
CA LYS A 29 -4.35 15.74 9.95
C LYS A 29 -3.54 14.67 10.68
N GLU A 30 -2.77 13.90 9.94
CA GLU A 30 -1.78 12.99 10.52
C GLU A 30 -0.86 13.73 11.49
N GLY A 31 -0.72 13.22 12.71
CA GLY A 31 0.10 13.79 13.76
C GLY A 31 -0.56 14.89 14.59
N ASP A 32 -1.75 15.37 14.22
CA ASP A 32 -2.50 16.31 15.05
C ASP A 32 -2.84 15.65 16.40
N VAL A 33 -2.92 16.46 17.45
CA VAL A 33 -3.41 16.01 18.75
C VAL A 33 -4.87 16.43 18.88
N LEU A 34 -5.74 15.48 19.21
CA LEU A 34 -7.15 15.81 19.47
C LEU A 34 -7.27 16.85 20.58
N PRO A 35 -8.29 17.72 20.55
CA PRO A 35 -8.60 18.62 21.65
C PRO A 35 -8.67 17.89 22.99
N SER A 36 -8.45 18.61 24.10
CA SER A 36 -8.54 18.03 25.42
C SER A 36 -9.91 17.39 25.65
N GLN A 37 -9.96 16.38 26.53
CA GLN A 37 -11.25 15.75 26.87
C GLN A 37 -12.27 16.78 27.35
N GLU A 38 -11.86 17.79 28.12
CA GLU A 38 -12.73 18.88 28.58
C GLU A 38 -13.31 19.68 27.40
N SER A 39 -12.48 20.00 26.40
CA SER A 39 -12.94 20.70 25.20
C SER A 39 -13.95 19.85 24.42
N LEU A 40 -13.66 18.55 24.26
CA LEU A 40 -14.57 17.62 23.57
C LEU A 40 -15.88 17.40 24.34
N PHE A 41 -15.86 17.43 25.68
CA PHE A 41 -17.12 17.40 26.49
C PHE A 41 -18.00 18.59 26.19
N VAL A 42 -17.40 19.77 26.12
CA VAL A 42 -18.15 21.01 25.85
C VAL A 42 -18.66 20.99 24.40
N GLU A 43 -17.84 20.58 23.46
CA GLU A 43 -18.18 20.54 22.03
C GLU A 43 -19.32 19.56 21.72
N PHE A 44 -19.22 18.32 22.24
CA PHE A 44 -20.20 17.27 21.94
C PHE A 44 -21.36 17.18 22.94
N GLY A 45 -21.27 17.85 24.06
CA GLY A 45 -22.32 17.78 25.10
C GLY A 45 -22.55 16.36 25.68
N VAL A 46 -21.50 15.55 25.77
CA VAL A 46 -21.59 14.13 26.14
C VAL A 46 -20.96 13.86 27.52
N SER A 47 -21.31 12.72 28.12
CA SER A 47 -20.73 12.32 29.40
C SER A 47 -19.29 11.82 29.26
N PRO A 48 -18.43 11.95 30.30
CA PRO A 48 -17.07 11.43 30.30
C PRO A 48 -16.95 9.95 29.94
N PRO A 49 -17.81 9.03 30.37
CA PRO A 49 -17.78 7.64 29.95
C PRO A 49 -18.03 7.47 28.45
N ALA A 50 -19.01 8.23 27.88
CA ALA A 50 -19.32 8.14 26.45
C ALA A 50 -18.14 8.64 25.56
N LEU A 51 -17.48 9.72 25.98
CA LEU A 51 -16.29 10.20 25.26
C LEU A 51 -15.11 9.21 25.33
N ARG A 52 -14.86 8.61 26.51
CA ARG A 52 -13.81 7.58 26.64
C ARG A 52 -14.08 6.38 25.76
N GLU A 53 -15.35 5.94 25.65
CA GLU A 53 -15.74 4.86 24.74
C GLU A 53 -15.53 5.27 23.27
N ALA A 54 -15.86 6.51 22.89
CA ALA A 54 -15.62 7.03 21.54
C ALA A 54 -14.12 7.06 21.21
N ILE A 55 -13.27 7.51 22.11
CA ILE A 55 -11.80 7.49 21.97
C ILE A 55 -11.30 6.06 21.83
N HIS A 56 -11.81 5.13 22.62
CA HIS A 56 -11.43 3.71 22.52
C HIS A 56 -11.84 3.09 21.17
N ILE A 57 -13.01 3.43 20.64
CA ILE A 57 -13.44 3.02 19.29
C ILE A 57 -12.44 3.51 18.25
N LEU A 58 -12.06 4.80 18.26
CA LEU A 58 -11.11 5.36 17.31
C LEU A 58 -9.69 4.77 17.44
N GLU A 59 -9.28 4.44 18.67
CA GLU A 59 -8.00 3.75 18.92
C GLU A 59 -8.03 2.32 18.38
N THR A 60 -9.14 1.60 18.54
CA THR A 60 -9.36 0.26 17.97
C THR A 60 -9.38 0.30 16.44
N ASP A 61 -9.99 1.34 15.85
CA ASP A 61 -9.95 1.58 14.39
C ASP A 61 -8.54 1.98 13.90
N GLY A 62 -7.59 2.23 14.81
CA GLY A 62 -6.25 2.66 14.49
C GLY A 62 -6.16 4.11 13.97
N LEU A 63 -7.20 4.91 14.18
CA LEU A 63 -7.27 6.32 13.77
C LEU A 63 -6.65 7.27 14.78
N ILE A 64 -6.40 6.81 15.98
CA ILE A 64 -5.67 7.55 17.01
C ILE A 64 -4.78 6.60 17.83
N SER A 65 -3.78 7.18 18.52
CA SER A 65 -3.05 6.51 19.59
C SER A 65 -3.03 7.40 20.82
N VAL A 66 -3.32 6.83 22.00
CA VAL A 66 -3.33 7.57 23.25
C VAL A 66 -1.96 7.52 23.90
N ARG A 67 -1.30 8.68 24.03
CA ARG A 67 -0.03 8.83 24.76
C ARG A 67 -0.32 9.20 26.22
N ARG A 68 0.26 8.46 27.16
CA ARG A 68 0.15 8.73 28.61
C ARG A 68 1.26 9.71 29.02
N GLY A 69 0.99 10.61 29.97
CA GLY A 69 1.96 11.55 30.56
C GLY A 69 1.53 13.01 30.47
N ASN A 70 2.34 13.93 31.04
CA ASN A 70 2.03 15.37 31.14
C ASN A 70 1.92 16.08 29.77
N VAL A 71 2.46 15.50 28.72
CA VAL A 71 2.32 15.97 27.31
C VAL A 71 1.51 14.96 26.53
N GLY A 72 0.67 14.19 27.23
CA GLY A 72 -0.16 13.14 26.68
C GLY A 72 -1.34 13.72 25.88
N GLY A 73 -1.92 12.89 25.01
CA GLY A 73 -3.08 13.23 24.21
C GLY A 73 -3.37 12.13 23.21
N ALA A 74 -4.49 12.22 22.52
CA ALA A 74 -4.82 11.31 21.44
C ALA A 74 -4.24 11.87 20.13
N VAL A 75 -3.21 11.21 19.60
CA VAL A 75 -2.56 11.58 18.34
C VAL A 75 -3.30 10.95 17.17
N VAL A 76 -3.63 11.75 16.19
CA VAL A 76 -4.38 11.36 15.00
C VAL A 76 -3.50 10.57 14.03
N HIS A 77 -4.04 9.49 13.47
CA HIS A 77 -3.46 8.69 12.40
C HIS A 77 -4.44 8.55 11.25
N ARG A 78 -3.94 8.58 10.04
CA ARG A 78 -4.73 8.26 8.85
C ARG A 78 -4.53 6.80 8.43
N PRO A 79 -5.55 6.17 7.85
CA PRO A 79 -5.37 4.85 7.23
C PRO A 79 -4.29 4.90 6.17
N THR A 80 -3.37 3.93 6.21
CA THR A 80 -2.28 3.81 5.24
C THR A 80 -2.28 2.42 4.58
N ALA A 81 -1.63 2.31 3.42
CA ALA A 81 -1.48 1.03 2.73
C ALA A 81 -0.67 0.02 3.57
N GLU A 82 0.30 0.50 4.36
CA GLU A 82 1.12 -0.33 5.25
C GLU A 82 0.25 -1.00 6.34
N ARG A 83 -0.69 -0.25 6.93
CA ARG A 83 -1.63 -0.83 7.90
C ARG A 83 -2.56 -1.85 7.26
N THR A 84 -3.03 -1.57 6.03
CA THR A 84 -3.85 -2.52 5.27
C THR A 84 -3.04 -3.78 4.95
N ALA A 85 -1.81 -3.65 4.49
CA ALA A 85 -0.90 -4.75 4.23
C ALA A 85 -0.64 -5.59 5.48
N HIS A 86 -0.43 -4.93 6.65
CA HIS A 86 -0.29 -5.64 7.93
C HIS A 86 -1.53 -6.45 8.30
N MET A 87 -2.74 -5.89 8.14
CA MET A 87 -3.98 -6.63 8.39
C MET A 87 -4.16 -7.82 7.44
N ILE A 88 -3.85 -7.64 6.16
CA ILE A 88 -3.87 -8.72 5.16
C ILE A 88 -2.84 -9.80 5.55
N SER A 89 -1.62 -9.43 5.92
CA SER A 89 -0.57 -10.39 6.29
C SER A 89 -0.93 -11.21 7.52
N MET A 90 -1.61 -10.65 8.53
CA MET A 90 -2.13 -11.42 9.67
C MET A 90 -3.14 -12.49 9.22
N VAL A 91 -4.03 -12.16 8.28
CA VAL A 91 -4.99 -13.13 7.74
C VAL A 91 -4.28 -14.21 6.92
N LEU A 92 -3.30 -13.81 6.09
CA LEU A 92 -2.49 -14.76 5.31
C LEU A 92 -1.68 -15.68 6.21
N GLN A 93 -1.05 -15.16 7.25
CA GLN A 93 -0.35 -15.95 8.26
C GLN A 93 -1.27 -16.96 8.94
N ALA A 94 -2.45 -16.55 9.37
CA ALA A 94 -3.44 -17.44 9.99
C ALA A 94 -3.95 -18.54 9.05
N ARG A 95 -3.80 -18.35 7.73
CA ARG A 95 -4.12 -19.33 6.68
C ARG A 95 -2.91 -20.11 6.18
N ALA A 96 -1.76 -19.94 6.81
CA ALA A 96 -0.49 -20.54 6.40
C ALA A 96 -0.12 -20.26 4.92
N ALA A 97 -0.51 -19.10 4.40
CA ALA A 97 -0.14 -18.66 3.05
C ALA A 97 1.37 -18.40 3.00
N THR A 98 1.96 -18.60 1.83
CA THR A 98 3.39 -18.48 1.58
C THR A 98 3.71 -17.24 0.72
N PRO A 99 4.96 -16.74 0.70
CA PRO A 99 5.39 -15.75 -0.27
C PRO A 99 5.15 -16.18 -1.72
N VAL A 100 5.17 -17.47 -2.01
CA VAL A 100 4.87 -18.03 -3.33
C VAL A 100 3.43 -17.74 -3.75
N ASP A 101 2.47 -17.88 -2.82
CA ASP A 101 1.07 -17.55 -3.08
C ASP A 101 0.89 -16.05 -3.39
N VAL A 102 1.61 -15.18 -2.68
CA VAL A 102 1.60 -13.73 -2.94
C VAL A 102 2.21 -13.42 -4.31
N SER A 103 3.34 -14.06 -4.67
CA SER A 103 3.97 -13.87 -5.98
C SER A 103 3.06 -14.33 -7.13
N GLU A 104 2.28 -15.39 -6.92
CA GLU A 104 1.28 -15.86 -7.89
C GLU A 104 0.14 -14.85 -8.07
N ALA A 105 -0.38 -14.30 -6.97
CA ALA A 105 -1.40 -13.26 -7.02
C ALA A 105 -0.89 -12.02 -7.75
N LEU A 106 0.33 -11.56 -7.45
CA LEU A 106 0.95 -10.41 -8.13
C LEU A 106 1.14 -10.68 -9.63
N MET A 107 1.59 -11.87 -10.03
CA MET A 107 1.75 -12.25 -11.44
C MET A 107 0.43 -12.12 -12.23
N HIS A 108 -0.72 -12.34 -11.59
CA HIS A 108 -2.02 -12.22 -12.24
C HIS A 108 -2.62 -10.81 -12.18
N LEU A 109 -2.36 -10.07 -11.12
CA LEU A 109 -3.04 -8.80 -10.84
C LEU A 109 -2.24 -7.57 -11.32
N GLU A 110 -0.93 -7.56 -11.12
CA GLU A 110 -0.07 -6.42 -11.44
C GLU A 110 -0.05 -6.07 -12.96
N PRO A 111 -0.08 -7.05 -13.90
CA PRO A 111 -0.17 -6.74 -15.33
C PRO A 111 -1.38 -5.88 -15.71
N ILE A 112 -2.49 -5.99 -14.96
CA ILE A 112 -3.67 -5.15 -15.16
C ILE A 112 -3.31 -3.68 -14.91
N CYS A 113 -2.53 -3.39 -13.85
CA CYS A 113 -2.06 -2.03 -13.57
C CYS A 113 -1.16 -1.49 -14.69
N ALA A 114 -0.30 -2.32 -15.29
CA ALA A 114 0.50 -1.93 -16.45
C ALA A 114 -0.37 -1.51 -17.65
N GLY A 115 -1.42 -2.30 -17.94
CA GLY A 115 -2.41 -1.95 -18.95
C GLY A 115 -3.15 -0.65 -18.66
N MET A 116 -3.54 -0.44 -17.39
CA MET A 116 -4.19 0.78 -16.96
C MET A 116 -3.26 2.00 -17.08
N CYS A 117 -1.98 1.89 -16.70
CA CYS A 117 -0.98 2.93 -16.90
C CYS A 117 -0.87 3.33 -18.38
N ALA A 118 -0.81 2.35 -19.28
CA ALA A 118 -0.73 2.59 -20.73
C ALA A 118 -2.00 3.25 -21.28
N ALA A 119 -3.17 2.95 -20.73
CA ALA A 119 -4.45 3.50 -21.17
C ALA A 119 -4.71 4.93 -20.68
N ARG A 120 -3.91 5.50 -19.78
CA ARG A 120 -4.08 6.86 -19.28
C ARG A 120 -3.78 7.90 -20.35
N ASP A 121 -4.60 8.93 -20.46
CA ASP A 121 -4.35 10.07 -21.36
C ASP A 121 -3.15 10.90 -20.89
N ASP A 122 -2.95 11.01 -19.56
CA ASP A 122 -1.87 11.76 -18.92
C ASP A 122 -0.63 10.90 -18.63
N ARG A 123 -0.49 9.69 -19.24
CA ARG A 123 0.61 8.76 -18.98
C ARG A 123 2.00 9.35 -19.20
N MET A 124 2.13 10.27 -20.17
CA MET A 124 3.43 10.89 -20.51
C MET A 124 3.90 11.86 -19.44
N THR A 125 3.00 12.38 -18.59
CA THR A 125 3.34 13.29 -17.48
C THR A 125 3.24 12.64 -16.12
N GLU A 126 2.30 11.71 -15.93
CA GLU A 126 1.98 11.14 -14.62
C GLU A 126 2.48 9.70 -14.42
N VAL A 127 2.99 9.04 -15.46
CA VAL A 127 3.48 7.65 -15.37
C VAL A 127 4.92 7.53 -15.88
N VAL A 128 5.14 7.87 -17.14
CA VAL A 128 6.42 7.62 -17.84
C VAL A 128 7.63 8.22 -17.13
N PRO A 129 7.62 9.50 -16.68
CA PRO A 129 8.79 10.08 -16.02
C PRO A 129 9.17 9.39 -14.72
N TYR A 130 8.18 8.88 -13.99
CA TYR A 130 8.41 8.19 -12.72
C TYR A 130 8.99 6.80 -12.92
N LEU A 131 8.49 6.05 -13.90
CA LEU A 131 9.03 4.74 -14.25
C LEU A 131 10.43 4.84 -14.87
N GLN A 132 10.68 5.87 -15.68
CA GLN A 132 12.02 6.14 -16.23
C GLN A 132 13.01 6.39 -15.10
N ASN A 133 12.65 7.22 -14.11
CA ASN A 133 13.50 7.48 -12.94
C ASN A 133 13.87 6.19 -12.19
N GLU A 134 12.92 5.24 -12.03
CA GLU A 134 13.23 3.95 -11.38
C GLU A 134 14.19 3.10 -12.24
N ILE A 135 14.11 3.15 -13.56
CA ILE A 135 15.04 2.49 -14.47
C ILE A 135 16.44 3.13 -14.42
N ASP A 136 16.50 4.45 -14.35
CA ASP A 136 17.76 5.19 -14.25
C ASP A 136 18.49 4.83 -12.94
N ILE A 137 17.78 4.80 -11.81
CA ILE A 137 18.32 4.36 -10.52
C ILE A 137 18.82 2.90 -10.58
N GLN A 138 18.06 1.99 -11.19
CA GLN A 138 18.49 0.59 -11.36
C GLN A 138 19.76 0.49 -12.20
N THR A 139 19.88 1.34 -13.22
CA THR A 139 21.05 1.37 -14.09
C THR A 139 22.28 1.89 -13.36
N GLU A 140 22.15 2.97 -12.58
CA GLU A 140 23.22 3.54 -11.77
C GLU A 140 23.73 2.58 -10.69
N GLN A 141 22.83 1.76 -10.15
CA GLN A 141 23.14 0.83 -9.04
C GLN A 141 23.26 -0.62 -9.52
N PHE A 142 23.47 -0.83 -10.82
CA PHE A 142 23.49 -2.14 -11.43
C PHE A 142 24.49 -3.12 -10.80
N ASP A 143 25.69 -2.63 -10.46
CA ASP A 143 26.77 -3.44 -9.91
C ASP A 143 26.65 -3.73 -8.40
N ASP A 144 25.82 -2.95 -7.69
CA ASP A 144 25.53 -3.16 -6.28
C ASP A 144 24.25 -4.00 -6.11
N VAL A 145 24.43 -5.33 -5.98
CA VAL A 145 23.30 -6.28 -5.86
C VAL A 145 22.38 -5.95 -4.68
N SER A 146 22.94 -5.48 -3.56
CA SER A 146 22.19 -5.16 -2.34
C SER A 146 21.21 -4.00 -2.55
N ARG A 147 21.51 -3.10 -3.46
CA ARG A 147 20.66 -1.96 -3.85
C ARG A 147 19.83 -2.24 -5.08
N TYR A 148 20.35 -3.04 -6.01
CA TYR A 148 19.65 -3.34 -7.26
C TYR A 148 18.31 -4.03 -7.03
N VAL A 149 18.26 -5.07 -6.18
CA VAL A 149 17.03 -5.85 -5.95
C VAL A 149 15.89 -4.98 -5.38
N PRO A 150 16.11 -4.21 -4.30
CA PRO A 150 15.07 -3.30 -3.81
C PRO A 150 14.63 -2.24 -4.85
N ASN A 151 15.56 -1.74 -5.67
CA ASN A 151 15.23 -0.73 -6.68
C ASN A 151 14.50 -1.34 -7.89
N ALA A 152 14.84 -2.57 -8.29
CA ALA A 152 14.06 -3.29 -9.29
C ALA A 152 12.61 -3.47 -8.84
N ARG A 153 12.39 -3.73 -7.54
CA ARG A 153 11.06 -3.81 -6.94
C ARG A 153 10.30 -2.50 -6.99
N ARG A 154 10.97 -1.37 -6.74
CA ARG A 154 10.36 -0.04 -6.79
C ARG A 154 9.76 0.31 -8.14
N PHE A 155 10.26 -0.22 -9.25
CA PHE A 155 9.64 -0.05 -10.56
C PHE A 155 8.20 -0.57 -10.57
N HIS A 156 7.96 -1.75 -10.00
CA HIS A 156 6.63 -2.37 -9.90
C HIS A 156 5.73 -1.59 -8.96
N GLU A 157 6.20 -1.27 -7.76
CA GLU A 157 5.47 -0.45 -6.78
C GLU A 157 5.06 0.91 -7.39
N THR A 158 5.97 1.56 -8.13
CA THR A 158 5.69 2.83 -8.81
C THR A 158 4.64 2.63 -9.90
N MET A 159 4.73 1.58 -10.71
CA MET A 159 3.75 1.28 -11.75
C MET A 159 2.35 1.06 -11.16
N VAL A 160 2.23 0.26 -10.11
CA VAL A 160 0.97 0.04 -9.41
C VAL A 160 0.42 1.36 -8.86
N SER A 161 1.23 2.16 -8.19
CA SER A 161 0.83 3.44 -7.61
C SER A 161 0.37 4.48 -8.63
N ARG A 162 0.71 4.29 -9.91
CA ARG A 162 0.40 5.19 -11.03
C ARG A 162 -0.70 4.69 -11.95
N CYS A 163 -1.33 3.54 -11.66
CA CYS A 163 -2.36 2.97 -12.54
C CYS A 163 -3.66 3.79 -12.59
N GLY A 164 -3.85 4.75 -11.67
CA GLY A 164 -4.99 5.68 -11.68
C GLY A 164 -6.29 5.11 -11.11
N ASN A 165 -6.23 3.99 -10.38
CA ASN A 165 -7.40 3.38 -9.74
C ASN A 165 -7.08 3.09 -8.26
N GLU A 166 -7.62 3.88 -7.35
CA GLU A 166 -7.33 3.79 -5.90
C GLU A 166 -7.58 2.38 -5.30
N PRO A 167 -8.68 1.66 -5.60
CA PRO A 167 -8.85 0.29 -5.15
C PRO A 167 -7.75 -0.66 -5.63
N MET A 168 -7.30 -0.56 -6.88
CA MET A 168 -6.20 -1.37 -7.41
C MET A 168 -4.88 -1.01 -6.73
N ILE A 169 -4.60 0.28 -6.56
CA ILE A 169 -3.41 0.78 -5.86
C ILE A 169 -3.37 0.23 -4.44
N LEU A 170 -4.49 0.30 -3.71
CA LEU A 170 -4.54 -0.19 -2.33
C LEU A 170 -4.35 -1.70 -2.24
N LEU A 171 -5.08 -2.48 -3.04
CA LEU A 171 -5.08 -3.94 -2.95
C LEU A 171 -3.76 -4.54 -3.45
N ILE A 172 -3.32 -4.15 -4.64
CA ILE A 172 -2.09 -4.69 -5.24
C ILE A 172 -0.87 -4.10 -4.54
N GLY A 173 -0.87 -2.81 -4.21
CA GLY A 173 0.19 -2.19 -3.43
C GLY A 173 0.36 -2.83 -2.03
N SER A 174 -0.73 -3.29 -1.40
CA SER A 174 -0.61 -4.06 -0.16
C SER A 174 0.09 -5.41 -0.37
N LEU A 175 -0.21 -6.12 -1.46
CA LEU A 175 0.49 -7.37 -1.81
C LEU A 175 1.96 -7.13 -2.14
N GLU A 176 2.27 -6.01 -2.82
CA GLU A 176 3.62 -5.57 -3.09
C GLU A 176 4.43 -5.35 -1.80
N LEU A 177 3.83 -4.68 -0.81
CA LEU A 177 4.46 -4.47 0.50
C LEU A 177 4.72 -5.81 1.22
N ILE A 178 3.76 -6.73 1.19
CA ILE A 178 3.90 -8.06 1.77
C ILE A 178 5.02 -8.83 1.06
N TRP A 179 5.06 -8.80 -0.26
CA TRP A 179 6.14 -9.42 -1.03
C TRP A 179 7.49 -8.82 -0.68
N SER A 180 7.62 -7.49 -0.70
CA SER A 180 8.87 -6.78 -0.38
C SER A 180 9.39 -7.09 1.02
N ALA A 181 8.50 -7.34 2.00
CA ALA A 181 8.87 -7.75 3.34
C ALA A 181 9.55 -9.12 3.39
N HIS A 182 9.18 -10.01 2.46
CA HIS A 182 9.68 -11.39 2.41
C HIS A 182 10.74 -11.62 1.34
N GLU A 183 10.97 -10.66 0.45
CA GLU A 183 11.89 -10.80 -0.67
C GLU A 183 13.32 -11.09 -0.21
N SER A 184 13.77 -10.47 0.88
CA SER A 184 15.10 -10.74 1.44
C SER A 184 15.27 -12.18 1.94
N SER A 185 14.22 -12.82 2.45
CA SER A 185 14.26 -14.22 2.86
C SER A 185 14.26 -15.18 1.66
N VAL A 186 13.70 -14.74 0.53
CA VAL A 186 13.71 -15.50 -0.73
C VAL A 186 15.07 -15.47 -1.42
N TRP A 187 15.81 -14.36 -1.31
CA TRP A 187 17.08 -14.15 -1.98
C TRP A 187 18.30 -14.36 -1.10
N ASN A 188 18.14 -14.77 0.17
CA ASN A 188 19.22 -15.09 1.09
C ASN A 188 19.19 -16.57 1.45
N ASP A 189 20.26 -17.29 1.14
CA ASP A 189 20.51 -18.65 1.60
C ASP A 189 21.50 -18.58 2.76
N ASP A 190 21.13 -19.07 3.96
CA ASP A 190 21.91 -19.01 5.20
C ASP A 190 22.52 -17.62 5.52
N GLY A 191 21.77 -16.54 5.23
CA GLY A 191 22.22 -15.16 5.46
C GLY A 191 23.20 -14.64 4.40
N GLN A 192 23.44 -15.38 3.33
CA GLN A 192 24.21 -14.95 2.17
C GLN A 192 23.27 -14.61 1.02
N PRO A 193 23.46 -13.45 0.35
CA PRO A 193 22.69 -13.12 -0.85
C PRO A 193 22.86 -14.20 -1.91
N VAL A 194 21.77 -14.79 -2.39
CA VAL A 194 21.85 -15.64 -3.60
C VAL A 194 22.32 -14.74 -4.73
N PRO A 195 23.48 -15.02 -5.38
CA PRO A 195 23.99 -14.15 -6.41
C PRO A 195 23.00 -14.04 -7.56
N MET A 196 22.31 -12.91 -7.67
CA MET A 196 21.54 -12.63 -8.86
C MET A 196 22.53 -12.40 -10.00
N VAL A 197 22.72 -13.41 -10.85
CA VAL A 197 23.70 -13.42 -11.94
C VAL A 197 23.48 -12.19 -12.83
N ASP A 198 24.56 -11.55 -13.26
CA ASP A 198 24.52 -10.36 -14.14
C ASP A 198 23.54 -10.49 -15.30
N ASN A 199 23.50 -11.63 -15.97
CA ASN A 199 22.57 -11.86 -17.08
C ASN A 199 21.10 -11.76 -16.66
N THR A 200 20.78 -12.11 -15.41
CA THR A 200 19.42 -11.99 -14.85
C THR A 200 19.05 -10.53 -14.63
N ARG A 201 19.95 -9.75 -14.03
CA ARG A 201 19.74 -8.31 -13.81
C ARG A 201 19.59 -7.56 -15.14
N ARG A 202 20.47 -7.86 -16.13
CA ARG A 202 20.37 -7.29 -17.47
C ARG A 202 19.08 -7.64 -18.19
N ALA A 203 18.59 -8.88 -18.01
CA ALA A 203 17.31 -9.29 -18.57
C ALA A 203 16.14 -8.51 -17.92
N ALA A 204 16.11 -8.43 -16.60
CA ALA A 204 15.08 -7.69 -15.86
C ALA A 204 15.05 -6.21 -16.26
N LEU A 205 16.21 -5.55 -16.33
CA LEU A 205 16.32 -4.15 -16.74
C LEU A 205 15.81 -3.94 -18.17
N ARG A 206 16.15 -4.84 -19.11
CA ARG A 206 15.60 -4.78 -20.48
C ARG A 206 14.09 -4.98 -20.51
N ASP A 207 13.54 -5.84 -19.66
CA ASP A 207 12.10 -6.08 -19.61
C ASP A 207 11.38 -4.87 -19.03
N HIS A 208 11.91 -4.22 -18.00
CA HIS A 208 11.39 -2.95 -17.48
C HIS A 208 11.38 -1.86 -18.56
N GLN A 209 12.47 -1.72 -19.34
CA GLN A 209 12.52 -0.75 -20.44
C GLN A 209 11.45 -1.04 -21.50
N ARG A 210 11.31 -2.30 -21.94
CA ARG A 210 10.28 -2.70 -22.91
C ARG A 210 8.87 -2.44 -22.41
N LEU A 211 8.64 -2.65 -21.10
CA LEU A 211 7.36 -2.38 -20.46
C LEU A 211 7.06 -0.88 -20.42
N LEU A 212 8.06 -0.07 -20.07
CA LEU A 212 7.96 1.40 -20.13
C LEU A 212 7.66 1.89 -21.54
N ASP A 213 8.35 1.35 -22.55
CA ASP A 213 8.12 1.70 -23.96
C ASP A 213 6.66 1.40 -24.36
N ALA A 214 6.12 0.22 -23.97
CA ALA A 214 4.74 -0.14 -24.26
C ALA A 214 3.72 0.77 -23.55
N ILE A 215 4.04 1.21 -22.35
CA ILE A 215 3.22 2.18 -21.60
C ILE A 215 3.27 3.54 -22.31
N ALA A 216 4.45 4.02 -22.68
CA ALA A 216 4.61 5.30 -23.37
C ALA A 216 3.87 5.33 -24.73
N GLU A 217 3.93 4.23 -25.49
CA GLU A 217 3.18 4.04 -26.74
C GLU A 217 1.64 4.01 -26.52
N GLY A 218 1.16 3.84 -25.29
CA GLY A 218 -0.27 3.65 -24.98
C GLY A 218 -0.79 2.27 -25.37
N ASN A 219 0.10 1.29 -25.54
CA ASN A 219 -0.27 -0.07 -25.96
C ASN A 219 -0.59 -0.95 -24.75
N ALA A 220 -1.80 -0.80 -24.21
CA ALA A 220 -2.24 -1.51 -23.01
C ALA A 220 -2.11 -3.05 -23.13
N ALA A 221 -2.47 -3.62 -24.28
CA ALA A 221 -2.39 -5.07 -24.47
C ALA A 221 -0.94 -5.58 -24.47
N ARG A 222 0.00 -4.81 -25.04
CA ARG A 222 1.43 -5.12 -25.00
C ARG A 222 1.98 -4.97 -23.59
N ALA A 223 1.61 -3.91 -22.87
CA ALA A 223 2.04 -3.67 -21.51
C ALA A 223 1.61 -4.82 -20.58
N VAL A 224 0.34 -5.26 -20.65
CA VAL A 224 -0.16 -6.42 -19.89
C VAL A 224 0.66 -7.68 -20.16
N ARG A 225 0.92 -8.01 -21.43
CA ARG A 225 1.69 -9.23 -21.77
C ARG A 225 3.14 -9.14 -21.26
N LEU A 226 3.82 -8.01 -21.46
CA LEU A 226 5.20 -7.84 -21.03
C LEU A 226 5.33 -7.92 -19.50
N ALA A 227 4.42 -7.30 -18.76
CA ALA A 227 4.39 -7.38 -17.30
C ALA A 227 4.16 -8.81 -16.81
N HIS A 228 3.18 -9.53 -17.40
CA HIS A 228 2.91 -10.93 -17.07
C HIS A 228 4.14 -11.83 -17.34
N ASP A 229 4.74 -11.72 -18.50
CA ASP A 229 5.88 -12.56 -18.89
C ASP A 229 7.09 -12.31 -17.97
N HIS A 230 7.35 -11.05 -17.62
CA HIS A 230 8.39 -10.66 -16.68
C HIS A 230 8.17 -11.26 -15.29
N LEU A 231 6.97 -11.11 -14.72
CA LEU A 231 6.62 -11.65 -13.40
C LEU A 231 6.60 -13.19 -13.38
N ALA A 232 6.18 -13.83 -14.47
CA ALA A 232 6.24 -15.28 -14.60
C ALA A 232 7.68 -15.82 -14.56
N VAL A 233 8.66 -15.07 -15.09
CA VAL A 233 10.08 -15.42 -14.95
C VAL A 233 10.55 -15.26 -13.52
N ALA A 234 10.20 -14.15 -12.85
CA ALA A 234 10.55 -13.91 -11.44
C ALA A 234 9.97 -14.99 -10.53
N ARG A 235 8.68 -15.34 -10.72
CA ARG A 235 8.01 -16.40 -9.95
C ARG A 235 8.69 -17.77 -10.10
N ARG A 236 9.06 -18.17 -11.32
CA ARG A 236 9.77 -19.45 -11.52
C ARG A 236 11.08 -19.52 -10.74
N LYS A 237 11.79 -18.40 -10.60
CA LYS A 237 13.02 -18.34 -9.80
C LYS A 237 12.73 -18.47 -8.32
N THR A 238 11.70 -17.80 -7.82
CA THR A 238 11.24 -17.91 -6.43
C THR A 238 10.90 -19.36 -6.09
N LEU A 239 10.16 -20.06 -6.96
CA LEU A 239 9.82 -21.47 -6.78
C LEU A 239 11.05 -22.37 -6.76
N ALA A 240 12.07 -22.08 -7.55
CA ALA A 240 13.31 -22.88 -7.62
C ALA A 240 14.16 -22.77 -6.35
N ILE A 241 14.01 -21.71 -5.56
CA ILE A 241 14.73 -21.48 -4.29
C ILE A 241 14.07 -22.25 -3.13
N GLY A 242 12.81 -22.71 -3.28
CA GLY A 242 12.13 -23.54 -2.30
C GLY A 242 11.77 -22.81 -1.01
N VAL A 243 11.01 -21.72 -1.12
CA VAL A 243 10.55 -20.93 0.04
C VAL A 243 9.41 -21.67 0.75
N ASP A 244 9.74 -22.40 1.81
CA ASP A 244 8.80 -23.16 2.63
C ASP A 244 8.31 -22.37 3.86
N GLN A 245 8.54 -21.04 3.85
CA GLN A 245 8.19 -20.15 4.96
C GLN A 245 6.78 -19.60 4.78
N THR A 246 6.04 -19.51 5.87
CA THR A 246 4.75 -18.78 5.88
C THR A 246 4.96 -17.27 5.97
N ILE A 247 3.97 -16.51 5.49
CA ILE A 247 3.93 -15.05 5.67
C ILE A 247 4.01 -14.72 7.16
N GLU A 248 4.90 -13.78 7.52
CA GLU A 248 5.01 -13.24 8.88
C GLU A 248 4.51 -11.79 8.92
N ALA A 249 3.42 -11.55 9.66
CA ALA A 249 2.80 -10.23 9.75
C ALA A 249 3.71 -9.14 10.37
N LYS A 250 4.65 -9.54 11.23
CA LYS A 250 5.58 -8.61 11.90
C LYS A 250 6.52 -7.90 10.92
N LEU A 251 6.91 -8.58 9.86
CA LEU A 251 7.85 -8.02 8.86
C LEU A 251 7.27 -6.84 8.09
N VAL A 252 5.95 -6.82 7.89
CA VAL A 252 5.28 -5.72 7.17
C VAL A 252 5.23 -4.45 8.00
N SER A 253 5.06 -4.56 9.33
CA SER A 253 5.03 -3.40 10.22
C SER A 253 6.39 -2.72 10.39
N ASP A 254 7.48 -3.45 10.15
CA ASP A 254 8.86 -2.96 10.29
C ASP A 254 9.37 -2.28 9.02
N LEU A 255 8.66 -2.44 7.92
CA LEU A 255 8.92 -1.70 6.68
C LEU A 255 8.38 -0.28 6.85
N GLY A 256 9.17 0.67 7.26
CA GLY A 256 8.79 2.08 7.27
C GLY A 256 8.16 2.52 5.93
N PRO A 257 7.58 3.72 5.82
CA PRO A 257 6.78 4.16 4.67
C PRO A 257 7.60 4.06 3.37
N ARG A 258 7.36 3.03 2.57
CA ARG A 258 8.05 2.74 1.31
C ARG A 258 7.23 3.06 0.07
N LEU A 259 5.91 3.20 0.20
CA LEU A 259 5.05 3.51 -0.93
C LEU A 259 5.11 4.99 -1.30
N GLY A 260 5.80 5.25 -2.39
CA GLY A 260 5.66 6.36 -3.30
C GLY A 260 6.07 7.75 -2.84
N PRO A 261 6.28 8.68 -3.80
CA PRO A 261 6.33 10.07 -3.46
C PRO A 261 5.01 10.43 -2.78
N ARG A 262 5.11 11.08 -1.62
CA ARG A 262 3.94 11.59 -0.89
C ARG A 262 2.99 12.22 -1.91
N SER A 263 2.00 11.47 -2.37
CA SER A 263 0.92 12.00 -3.16
C SER A 263 0.29 13.08 -2.29
N ARG A 264 0.53 14.34 -2.65
CA ARG A 264 -0.30 15.42 -2.13
C ARG A 264 -1.68 15.09 -2.68
N TYR A 265 -2.50 14.47 -1.87
CA TYR A 265 -3.92 14.34 -2.12
C TYR A 265 -4.49 15.77 -2.08
N ASN A 266 -4.35 16.47 -3.20
CA ASN A 266 -5.14 17.67 -3.48
C ASN A 266 -6.52 17.14 -3.86
N GLY A 267 -7.42 17.13 -2.87
CA GLY A 267 -8.83 16.82 -3.07
C GLY A 267 -9.35 17.58 -4.29
N ARG A 268 -9.58 16.86 -5.40
CA ARG A 268 -10.37 17.43 -6.51
C ARG A 268 -11.79 17.60 -5.99
N PRO A 269 -12.37 18.79 -6.10
CA PRO A 269 -13.77 18.97 -5.76
C PRO A 269 -14.61 18.06 -6.66
N HIS A 270 -15.53 17.31 -6.06
CA HIS A 270 -16.59 16.60 -6.79
C HIS A 270 -17.17 17.54 -7.85
N ARG A 271 -17.05 17.21 -9.13
CA ARG A 271 -17.82 17.83 -10.18
C ARG A 271 -19.30 17.60 -9.85
N LYS A 272 -19.96 18.66 -9.40
CA LYS A 272 -21.41 18.73 -9.42
C LYS A 272 -21.83 18.57 -10.87
N GLY A 273 -22.66 17.54 -11.15
CA GLY A 273 -23.27 17.36 -12.45
C GLY A 273 -23.98 18.65 -12.85
N ALA A 274 -23.61 19.19 -14.02
CA ALA A 274 -24.42 20.16 -14.71
C ALA A 274 -25.60 19.39 -15.31
N GLY A 275 -26.78 19.55 -14.72
CA GLY A 275 -28.04 19.22 -15.39
C GLY A 275 -28.29 20.22 -16.52
N ALA A 276 -28.67 19.73 -17.64
CA ALA A 276 -29.57 20.31 -18.61
C ALA A 276 -30.25 19.16 -19.37
#